data_cd6ddce52d39f06528804f4e0550af92
#
_entry.id   cd6ddce52d39f06528804f4e0550af92
#
_cell.length_a   1.000
_cell.length_b   1.000
_cell.length_c   1.000
_cell.angle_alpha   90.00
_cell.angle_beta   90.00
_cell.angle_gamma   90.00
#
_symmetry.space_group_name_H-M   'P 1'
#
loop_
_entity.id
_entity.type
_entity.pdbx_description
1 polymer ?
#
loop_
_entity_poly.entity_id
_entity_poly.type
_entity_poly.pdbx_seq_one_letter_code
_entity_poly.pdbx_strand_id
1 'polypeptide(L)'
;MVALSPSYRDGALSALAAREVDVLVIGGGVVGAGCALDAVTRGLTVGLVEARDLASGTSSRSSKLIHGGLRYLEMLDFALVREALRERDLILQRLAPHLARPVRFLYPLQHRGWERLYAGAGVTLYDTLARRGSLPRHRHLSRRGAMRACPSLRRDALIGALQYYDAQIDDARHTMFLARTAAAYGAHVATRLEVTGFLREGSRMTGVRVDDLEHDRTFEIRARQIVNATGVWTDDTQSLVGERGQFHVRASKGIHLVVPRDRIQSSTGLILRTASSVLFVIPWGRHWIIGTTDTDWRLDKAHPAASAKDIDYLLTEVNKVLATPLERADVEGVYAGLRPLLSGESESTSKLSREHSVVSPVPGLVVVAGGKYTTYRVMAKDAIDACVHNLARNVPRSVTDRIPLLGADGFPALWNRRGLLAAESGLHVARVEHLLGRYGSLVHDLLALIREDPDLGRPIEGAEDYLRAEFVHAAAAEGARHLVDVLTRRTRISIETFDRGVVAAPHAAELMGRVLGWTPSQREREVENYRLRVEAERASQEQQDDETADAARLGAPEVVPIRVS
;
A
#
# COMPACT_ATOMS: atom_id res chain seq x y z
N MET A 1 21.64 0.32 -11.51
CA MET A 1 20.90 0.58 -10.25
C MET A 1 20.72 -0.72 -9.48
N VAL A 2 20.60 -0.67 -8.14
CA VAL A 2 20.39 -1.88 -7.34
C VAL A 2 19.01 -2.47 -7.63
N ALA A 3 19.00 -3.74 -8.07
CA ALA A 3 17.82 -4.54 -8.26
C ALA A 3 17.64 -5.46 -7.03
N LEU A 4 16.41 -5.66 -6.56
CA LEU A 4 16.10 -6.69 -5.58
C LEU A 4 16.01 -8.07 -6.28
N SER A 5 17.09 -8.47 -6.93
CA SER A 5 17.20 -9.73 -7.66
C SER A 5 17.33 -10.93 -6.71
N PRO A 6 17.18 -12.17 -7.18
CA PRO A 6 17.51 -13.36 -6.39
C PRO A 6 18.92 -13.30 -5.80
N SER A 7 19.94 -12.95 -6.59
CA SER A 7 21.33 -12.83 -6.14
C SER A 7 21.55 -11.69 -5.11
N TYR A 8 20.81 -10.58 -5.23
CA TYR A 8 20.81 -9.54 -4.22
C TYR A 8 20.30 -10.07 -2.87
N ARG A 9 19.19 -10.83 -2.88
CA ARG A 9 18.66 -11.43 -1.65
C ARG A 9 19.68 -12.34 -0.97
N ASP A 10 20.36 -13.20 -1.73
CA ASP A 10 21.38 -14.10 -1.19
C ASP A 10 22.57 -13.33 -0.57
N GLY A 11 23.00 -12.26 -1.23
CA GLY A 11 23.98 -11.34 -0.71
C GLY A 11 23.54 -10.62 0.56
N ALA A 12 22.27 -10.16 0.62
CA ALA A 12 21.71 -9.52 1.79
C ALA A 12 21.62 -10.49 2.98
N LEU A 13 21.17 -11.74 2.77
CA LEU A 13 21.13 -12.78 3.81
C LEU A 13 22.53 -13.08 4.35
N SER A 14 23.52 -13.23 3.47
CA SER A 14 24.90 -13.48 3.85
C SER A 14 25.49 -12.34 4.67
N ALA A 15 25.20 -11.09 4.30
CA ALA A 15 25.66 -9.91 5.04
C ALA A 15 25.00 -9.80 6.42
N LEU A 16 23.69 -10.04 6.51
CA LEU A 16 22.90 -10.01 7.75
C LEU A 16 23.33 -11.10 8.74
N ALA A 17 23.69 -12.29 8.25
CA ALA A 17 24.19 -13.38 9.08
C ALA A 17 25.63 -13.15 9.58
N ALA A 18 26.46 -12.42 8.79
CA ALA A 18 27.89 -12.28 9.08
C ALA A 18 28.25 -11.05 9.91
N ARG A 19 27.41 -9.99 9.91
CA ARG A 19 27.77 -8.69 10.50
C ARG A 19 26.64 -8.12 11.34
N GLU A 20 27.01 -7.48 12.46
CA GLU A 20 26.07 -6.67 13.24
C GLU A 20 25.68 -5.41 12.45
N VAL A 21 24.38 -5.11 12.40
CA VAL A 21 23.86 -3.86 11.84
C VAL A 21 23.56 -2.84 12.94
N ASP A 22 23.61 -1.54 12.60
CA ASP A 22 23.22 -0.50 13.55
C ASP A 22 21.71 -0.55 13.85
N VAL A 23 20.89 -0.78 12.80
CA VAL A 23 19.42 -0.87 12.91
C VAL A 23 18.92 -2.05 12.11
N LEU A 24 18.17 -2.92 12.76
CA LEU A 24 17.37 -3.97 12.13
C LEU A 24 15.90 -3.57 12.17
N VAL A 25 15.25 -3.52 11.03
CA VAL A 25 13.81 -3.23 10.90
C VAL A 25 13.05 -4.52 10.62
N ILE A 26 12.03 -4.81 11.44
CA ILE A 26 11.13 -5.96 11.27
C ILE A 26 9.82 -5.45 10.66
N GLY A 27 9.48 -5.93 9.46
CA GLY A 27 8.27 -5.61 8.71
C GLY A 27 8.52 -4.76 7.46
N GLY A 28 8.16 -5.28 6.29
CA GLY A 28 8.31 -4.67 4.96
C GLY A 28 7.10 -3.83 4.52
N GLY A 29 6.33 -3.29 5.47
CA GLY A 29 5.27 -2.32 5.22
C GLY A 29 5.83 -0.91 4.96
N VAL A 30 4.94 0.07 4.66
CA VAL A 30 5.34 1.45 4.32
C VAL A 30 6.17 2.12 5.44
N VAL A 31 5.86 1.83 6.70
CA VAL A 31 6.59 2.39 7.84
C VAL A 31 7.97 1.74 7.97
N GLY A 32 8.06 0.41 7.90
CA GLY A 32 9.34 -0.28 7.99
C GLY A 32 10.27 0.03 6.82
N ALA A 33 9.76 0.05 5.59
CA ALA A 33 10.53 0.49 4.42
C ALA A 33 10.98 1.96 4.56
N GLY A 34 10.12 2.83 5.13
CA GLY A 34 10.47 4.20 5.49
C GLY A 34 11.57 4.28 6.55
N CYS A 35 11.50 3.45 7.61
CA CYS A 35 12.56 3.35 8.65
C CYS A 35 13.89 2.92 8.05
N ALA A 36 13.88 1.90 7.18
CA ALA A 36 15.10 1.45 6.51
C ALA A 36 15.72 2.55 5.65
N LEU A 37 14.90 3.30 4.90
CA LEU A 37 15.36 4.43 4.08
C LEU A 37 15.89 5.57 4.97
N ASP A 38 15.18 5.93 6.04
CA ASP A 38 15.61 6.99 6.95
C ASP A 38 16.94 6.65 7.62
N ALA A 39 17.07 5.45 8.15
CA ALA A 39 18.29 5.01 8.83
C ALA A 39 19.50 4.96 7.88
N VAL A 40 19.34 4.35 6.69
CA VAL A 40 20.49 4.19 5.77
C VAL A 40 20.95 5.53 5.19
N THR A 41 20.04 6.48 4.95
CA THR A 41 20.38 7.83 4.46
C THR A 41 21.05 8.71 5.52
N ARG A 42 21.00 8.30 6.79
CA ARG A 42 21.80 8.90 7.90
C ARG A 42 23.18 8.23 8.09
N GLY A 43 23.56 7.29 7.21
CA GLY A 43 24.85 6.59 7.28
C GLY A 43 24.91 5.45 8.29
N LEU A 44 23.75 4.88 8.66
CA LEU A 44 23.65 3.68 9.50
C LEU A 44 23.70 2.43 8.62
N THR A 45 24.27 1.34 9.15
CA THR A 45 24.14 0.01 8.56
C THR A 45 22.77 -0.56 8.91
N VAL A 46 22.00 -1.03 7.90
CA VAL A 46 20.58 -1.34 8.05
C VAL A 46 20.24 -2.70 7.48
N GLY A 47 19.47 -3.49 8.24
CA GLY A 47 18.75 -4.65 7.78
C GLY A 47 17.24 -4.38 7.76
N LEU A 48 16.53 -4.84 6.74
CA LEU A 48 15.06 -4.90 6.68
C LEU A 48 14.64 -6.34 6.39
N VAL A 49 13.89 -6.93 7.31
CA VAL A 49 13.38 -8.31 7.19
C VAL A 49 11.85 -8.32 7.14
N GLU A 50 11.29 -9.14 6.25
CA GLU A 50 9.85 -9.26 6.02
C GLU A 50 9.48 -10.74 5.89
N ALA A 51 8.54 -11.20 6.69
CA ALA A 51 8.13 -12.60 6.71
C ALA A 51 7.46 -13.07 5.41
N ARG A 52 6.74 -12.17 4.74
CA ARG A 52 6.06 -12.45 3.47
C ARG A 52 6.73 -11.72 2.32
N ASP A 53 6.00 -10.86 1.67
CA ASP A 53 6.48 -9.96 0.61
C ASP A 53 6.32 -8.50 1.03
N LEU A 54 7.07 -7.61 0.41
CA LEU A 54 6.93 -6.16 0.62
C LEU A 54 5.47 -5.73 0.43
N ALA A 55 4.97 -4.92 1.35
CA ALA A 55 3.59 -4.44 1.38
C ALA A 55 2.51 -5.54 1.50
N SER A 56 2.82 -6.75 1.94
CA SER A 56 1.86 -7.87 2.01
C SER A 56 0.68 -7.63 2.97
N GLY A 57 0.87 -6.80 4.00
CA GLY A 57 -0.17 -6.42 4.95
C GLY A 57 -1.00 -5.20 4.50
N THR A 58 -1.24 -4.27 5.42
CA THR A 58 -2.04 -3.04 5.24
C THR A 58 -1.57 -2.17 4.07
N SER A 59 -0.27 -2.16 3.79
CA SER A 59 0.39 -1.25 2.85
C SER A 59 0.09 -1.51 1.36
N SER A 60 -0.68 -2.54 1.02
CA SER A 60 -1.22 -2.76 -0.34
C SER A 60 -2.74 -2.75 -0.40
N ARG A 61 -3.40 -2.61 0.76
CA ARG A 61 -4.84 -2.78 0.91
C ARG A 61 -5.54 -1.52 1.44
N SER A 62 -4.91 -0.36 1.22
CA SER A 62 -5.47 0.95 1.57
C SER A 62 -6.50 1.43 0.53
N SER A 63 -7.14 2.57 0.79
CA SER A 63 -7.97 3.28 -0.21
C SER A 63 -7.14 3.92 -1.34
N LYS A 64 -5.81 3.71 -1.37
CA LYS A 64 -4.86 4.25 -2.35
C LYS A 64 -4.86 5.77 -2.44
N LEU A 65 -5.19 6.43 -1.31
CA LEU A 65 -5.19 7.88 -1.17
C LEU A 65 -4.07 8.34 -0.24
N ILE A 66 -3.41 9.41 -0.62
CA ILE A 66 -2.58 10.26 0.24
C ILE A 66 -3.30 11.59 0.41
N HIS A 67 -3.83 11.82 1.60
CA HIS A 67 -4.76 12.91 1.87
C HIS A 67 -4.58 13.51 3.27
N GLY A 68 -4.97 14.78 3.42
CA GLY A 68 -4.92 15.46 4.71
C GLY A 68 -5.98 14.97 5.71
N GLY A 69 -7.04 14.32 5.22
CA GLY A 69 -8.12 13.82 6.05
C GLY A 69 -9.09 14.94 6.47
N LEU A 70 -9.90 15.42 5.53
CA LEU A 70 -10.88 16.49 5.76
C LEU A 70 -11.76 16.26 7.00
N ARG A 71 -12.08 14.99 7.33
CA ARG A 71 -12.86 14.61 8.51
C ARG A 71 -12.20 15.03 9.84
N TYR A 72 -10.85 15.13 9.90
CA TYR A 72 -10.17 15.52 11.15
C TYR A 72 -10.32 17.00 11.48
N LEU A 73 -10.71 17.82 10.49
CA LEU A 73 -11.11 19.21 10.78
C LEU A 73 -12.37 19.26 11.66
N GLU A 74 -13.29 18.30 11.52
CA GLU A 74 -14.46 18.17 12.39
C GLU A 74 -14.07 17.79 13.84
N MET A 75 -12.91 17.13 14.00
CA MET A 75 -12.33 16.78 15.30
C MET A 75 -11.39 17.87 15.85
N LEU A 76 -11.26 19.00 15.13
CA LEU A 76 -10.38 20.15 15.47
C LEU A 76 -8.88 19.80 15.54
N ASP A 77 -8.46 18.69 14.91
CA ASP A 77 -7.06 18.26 14.87
C ASP A 77 -6.33 18.91 13.67
N PHE A 78 -6.07 20.20 13.79
CA PHE A 78 -5.41 21.01 12.75
C PHE A 78 -3.94 20.62 12.56
N ALA A 79 -3.28 20.16 13.60
CA ALA A 79 -1.87 19.75 13.56
C ALA A 79 -1.69 18.54 12.65
N LEU A 80 -2.50 17.50 12.86
CA LEU A 80 -2.49 16.27 12.09
C LEU A 80 -2.87 16.51 10.61
N VAL A 81 -3.86 17.40 10.36
CA VAL A 81 -4.24 17.78 8.99
C VAL A 81 -3.10 18.49 8.28
N ARG A 82 -2.44 19.46 8.94
CA ARG A 82 -1.32 20.22 8.36
C ARG A 82 -0.12 19.32 8.06
N GLU A 83 0.20 18.39 8.95
CA GLU A 83 1.27 17.42 8.75
C GLU A 83 0.95 16.52 7.55
N ALA A 84 -0.25 15.92 7.51
CA ALA A 84 -0.65 15.06 6.41
C ALA A 84 -0.68 15.79 5.05
N LEU A 85 -1.12 17.05 5.01
CA LEU A 85 -1.08 17.87 3.78
C LEU A 85 0.35 18.15 3.32
N ARG A 86 1.25 18.44 4.26
CA ARG A 86 2.67 18.62 3.95
C ARG A 86 3.31 17.36 3.37
N GLU A 87 3.06 16.21 4.00
CA GLU A 87 3.59 14.92 3.53
C GLU A 87 2.99 14.53 2.17
N ARG A 88 1.68 14.74 1.96
CA ARG A 88 1.04 14.57 0.64
C ARG A 88 1.75 15.38 -0.45
N ASP A 89 2.00 16.65 -0.18
CA ASP A 89 2.63 17.55 -1.14
C ASP A 89 4.08 17.16 -1.44
N LEU A 90 4.83 16.69 -0.43
CA LEU A 90 6.18 16.15 -0.61
C LEU A 90 6.16 14.91 -1.51
N ILE A 91 5.27 13.95 -1.25
CA ILE A 91 5.15 12.71 -2.05
C ILE A 91 4.80 13.07 -3.49
N LEU A 92 3.79 13.92 -3.68
CA LEU A 92 3.27 14.29 -5.00
C LEU A 92 4.29 15.05 -5.86
N GLN A 93 5.07 15.96 -5.27
CA GLN A 93 5.92 16.89 -6.02
C GLN A 93 7.39 16.48 -6.08
N ARG A 94 7.87 15.70 -5.11
CA ARG A 94 9.30 15.43 -4.96
C ARG A 94 9.64 13.97 -4.79
N LEU A 95 9.00 13.29 -3.82
CA LEU A 95 9.46 11.98 -3.41
C LEU A 95 9.06 10.89 -4.42
N ALA A 96 7.81 10.94 -4.91
CA ALA A 96 7.27 9.92 -5.81
C ALA A 96 6.31 10.50 -6.88
N PRO A 97 6.71 11.53 -7.65
CA PRO A 97 5.82 12.18 -8.62
C PRO A 97 5.34 11.25 -9.75
N HIS A 98 6.02 10.15 -10.02
CA HIS A 98 5.61 9.13 -10.99
C HIS A 98 4.51 8.21 -10.45
N LEU A 99 4.46 7.99 -9.12
CA LEU A 99 3.47 7.11 -8.49
C LEU A 99 2.24 7.87 -7.98
N ALA A 100 2.43 9.14 -7.61
CA ALA A 100 1.38 9.97 -7.03
C ALA A 100 0.76 10.90 -8.07
N ARG A 101 -0.55 11.06 -8.06
CA ARG A 101 -1.27 11.95 -8.97
C ARG A 101 -2.40 12.68 -8.25
N PRO A 102 -2.72 13.93 -8.67
CA PRO A 102 -3.88 14.62 -8.14
C PRO A 102 -5.17 13.90 -8.48
N VAL A 103 -6.10 13.88 -7.53
CA VAL A 103 -7.45 13.38 -7.74
C VAL A 103 -8.48 14.43 -7.30
N ARG A 104 -9.47 14.67 -8.15
CA ARG A 104 -10.62 15.53 -7.84
C ARG A 104 -11.69 14.72 -7.14
N PHE A 105 -12.29 15.31 -6.10
CA PHE A 105 -13.44 14.75 -5.42
C PHE A 105 -14.60 15.73 -5.45
N LEU A 106 -15.80 15.18 -5.59
CA LEU A 106 -17.06 15.86 -5.46
C LEU A 106 -17.72 15.42 -4.15
N TYR A 107 -18.05 16.38 -3.32
CA TYR A 107 -18.86 16.18 -2.12
C TYR A 107 -20.29 16.71 -2.41
N PRO A 108 -21.29 15.84 -2.65
CA PRO A 108 -22.68 16.24 -2.89
C PRO A 108 -23.27 16.89 -1.64
N LEU A 109 -23.91 18.06 -1.81
CA LEU A 109 -24.63 18.77 -0.75
C LEU A 109 -26.11 18.35 -0.79
N GLN A 110 -26.66 17.95 0.35
CA GLN A 110 -28.04 17.46 0.47
C GLN A 110 -28.98 18.50 1.10
N HIS A 111 -28.44 19.37 1.97
CA HIS A 111 -29.24 20.35 2.72
C HIS A 111 -28.97 21.78 2.25
N ARG A 112 -30.03 22.57 2.17
CA ARG A 112 -29.94 23.99 1.81
C ARG A 112 -29.39 24.81 2.97
N GLY A 113 -28.60 25.86 2.64
CA GLY A 113 -28.11 26.83 3.60
C GLY A 113 -26.88 26.37 4.39
N TRP A 114 -27.07 25.84 5.58
CA TRP A 114 -26.03 25.58 6.54
C TRP A 114 -24.94 24.61 6.07
N GLU A 115 -25.30 23.55 5.35
CA GLU A 115 -24.33 22.53 4.91
C GLU A 115 -23.28 23.10 3.95
N ARG A 116 -23.72 23.98 3.03
CA ARG A 116 -22.80 24.64 2.09
C ARG A 116 -21.82 25.56 2.81
N LEU A 117 -22.29 26.30 3.83
CA LEU A 117 -21.44 27.18 4.63
C LEU A 117 -20.46 26.36 5.49
N TYR A 118 -20.96 25.35 6.19
CA TYR A 118 -20.16 24.49 7.05
C TYR A 118 -19.09 23.73 6.27
N ALA A 119 -19.48 22.93 5.27
CA ALA A 119 -18.55 22.18 4.45
C ALA A 119 -17.63 23.10 3.63
N GLY A 120 -18.14 24.25 3.17
CA GLY A 120 -17.35 25.28 2.49
C GLY A 120 -16.27 25.88 3.38
N ALA A 121 -16.58 26.21 4.63
CA ALA A 121 -15.59 26.67 5.61
C ALA A 121 -14.52 25.60 5.89
N GLY A 122 -14.94 24.34 6.06
CA GLY A 122 -14.02 23.22 6.25
C GLY A 122 -13.05 23.06 5.07
N VAL A 123 -13.53 23.08 3.83
CA VAL A 123 -12.66 22.93 2.64
C VAL A 123 -11.79 24.17 2.41
N THR A 124 -12.28 25.37 2.75
CA THR A 124 -11.47 26.61 2.70
C THR A 124 -10.31 26.53 3.69
N LEU A 125 -10.56 26.05 4.90
CA LEU A 125 -9.53 25.84 5.92
C LEU A 125 -8.52 24.76 5.46
N TYR A 126 -9.01 23.67 4.87
CA TYR A 126 -8.18 22.61 4.31
C TYR A 126 -7.21 23.14 3.25
N ASP A 127 -7.71 23.95 2.29
CA ASP A 127 -6.88 24.58 1.26
C ASP A 127 -5.90 25.61 1.85
N THR A 128 -6.26 26.25 2.97
CA THR A 128 -5.41 27.25 3.63
C THR A 128 -4.26 26.59 4.39
N LEU A 129 -4.50 25.41 4.98
CA LEU A 129 -3.50 24.60 5.66
C LEU A 129 -2.54 23.92 4.68
N ALA A 130 -2.96 23.68 3.43
CA ALA A 130 -2.12 23.14 2.38
C ALA A 130 -1.08 24.17 1.90
N ARG A 131 0.04 23.68 1.37
CA ARG A 131 1.04 24.56 0.74
C ARG A 131 0.44 25.23 -0.50
N ARG A 132 0.64 26.56 -0.64
CA ARG A 132 0.14 27.30 -1.81
C ARG A 132 0.71 26.71 -3.11
N GLY A 133 -0.19 26.42 -4.06
CA GLY A 133 0.17 25.95 -5.41
C GLY A 133 0.44 24.46 -5.55
N SER A 134 0.25 23.64 -4.50
CA SER A 134 0.41 22.19 -4.62
C SER A 134 -0.71 21.54 -5.43
N LEU A 135 -1.94 21.92 -5.14
CA LEU A 135 -3.16 21.46 -5.84
C LEU A 135 -4.10 22.63 -6.11
N PRO A 136 -5.02 22.51 -7.10
CA PRO A 136 -6.02 23.52 -7.34
C PRO A 136 -6.94 23.71 -6.13
N ARG A 137 -7.42 24.94 -5.93
CA ARG A 137 -8.37 25.27 -4.85
C ARG A 137 -9.74 24.65 -5.09
N HIS A 138 -10.48 24.45 -4.01
CA HIS A 138 -11.86 23.98 -4.05
C HIS A 138 -12.77 24.92 -4.86
N ARG A 139 -13.91 24.37 -5.31
CA ARG A 139 -14.96 25.11 -6.02
C ARG A 139 -16.34 24.75 -5.51
N HIS A 140 -17.21 25.73 -5.40
CA HIS A 140 -18.62 25.53 -5.17
C HIS A 140 -19.33 25.30 -6.50
N LEU A 141 -20.03 24.18 -6.64
CA LEU A 141 -20.78 23.84 -7.84
C LEU A 141 -22.29 23.94 -7.59
N SER A 142 -23.00 24.48 -8.58
CA SER A 142 -24.46 24.34 -8.64
C SER A 142 -24.85 22.89 -8.94
N ARG A 143 -26.13 22.52 -8.77
CA ARG A 143 -26.64 21.19 -9.18
C ARG A 143 -26.25 20.87 -10.63
N ARG A 144 -26.44 21.84 -11.57
CA ARG A 144 -26.06 21.66 -12.98
C ARG A 144 -24.56 21.42 -13.15
N GLY A 145 -23.72 22.12 -12.38
CA GLY A 145 -22.27 21.93 -12.39
C GLY A 145 -21.86 20.55 -11.86
N ALA A 146 -22.48 20.11 -10.76
CA ALA A 146 -22.24 18.78 -10.20
C ALA A 146 -22.66 17.65 -11.15
N MET A 147 -23.84 17.76 -11.75
CA MET A 147 -24.34 16.80 -12.75
C MET A 147 -23.49 16.74 -14.02
N ARG A 148 -22.84 17.85 -14.44
CA ARG A 148 -21.87 17.81 -15.55
C ARG A 148 -20.59 17.11 -15.16
N ALA A 149 -20.13 17.26 -13.92
CA ALA A 149 -18.92 16.60 -13.43
C ALA A 149 -19.15 15.08 -13.21
N CYS A 150 -20.33 14.70 -12.75
CA CYS A 150 -20.76 13.32 -12.54
C CYS A 150 -22.20 13.11 -13.05
N PRO A 151 -22.41 12.76 -14.32
CA PRO A 151 -23.72 12.49 -14.89
C PRO A 151 -24.47 11.33 -14.23
N SER A 152 -23.78 10.36 -13.67
CA SER A 152 -24.37 9.20 -12.99
C SER A 152 -25.02 9.51 -11.64
N LEU A 153 -24.96 10.75 -11.13
CA LEU A 153 -25.65 11.11 -9.90
C LEU A 153 -27.16 11.28 -10.13
N ARG A 154 -27.95 10.88 -9.15
CA ARG A 154 -29.38 11.19 -9.11
C ARG A 154 -29.59 12.69 -8.88
N ARG A 155 -30.51 13.29 -9.63
CA ARG A 155 -30.79 14.74 -9.54
C ARG A 155 -31.39 15.16 -8.19
N ASP A 156 -32.15 14.28 -7.56
CA ASP A 156 -32.77 14.48 -6.26
C ASP A 156 -31.82 14.25 -5.08
N ALA A 157 -30.70 13.55 -5.30
CA ALA A 157 -29.70 13.26 -4.26
C ALA A 157 -28.83 14.46 -3.86
N LEU A 158 -28.91 15.61 -4.59
CA LEU A 158 -28.08 16.78 -4.30
C LEU A 158 -28.75 18.10 -4.71
N ILE A 159 -28.41 19.16 -4.00
CA ILE A 159 -28.77 20.54 -4.31
C ILE A 159 -27.60 21.33 -4.93
N GLY A 160 -26.41 20.80 -4.88
CA GLY A 160 -25.14 21.31 -5.36
C GLY A 160 -24.00 20.45 -4.87
N ALA A 161 -22.77 20.89 -5.03
CA ALA A 161 -21.61 20.15 -4.54
C ALA A 161 -20.46 21.08 -4.19
N LEU A 162 -19.51 20.56 -3.40
CA LEU A 162 -18.16 21.09 -3.28
C LEU A 162 -17.21 20.19 -4.07
N GLN A 163 -16.33 20.78 -4.84
CA GLN A 163 -15.23 20.09 -5.50
C GLN A 163 -13.93 20.46 -4.82
N TYR A 164 -13.13 19.49 -4.40
CA TYR A 164 -11.80 19.72 -3.87
C TYR A 164 -10.81 18.67 -4.38
N TYR A 165 -9.55 18.80 -4.00
CA TYR A 165 -8.48 17.96 -4.51
C TYR A 165 -7.71 17.30 -3.37
N ASP A 166 -7.35 16.04 -3.59
CA ASP A 166 -6.36 15.30 -2.84
C ASP A 166 -5.43 14.56 -3.80
N ALA A 167 -4.69 13.57 -3.33
CA ALA A 167 -3.82 12.80 -4.19
C ALA A 167 -4.05 11.29 -4.02
N GLN A 168 -3.74 10.56 -5.07
CA GLN A 168 -3.82 9.12 -5.18
C GLN A 168 -2.44 8.54 -5.40
N ILE A 169 -2.18 7.34 -4.88
CA ILE A 169 -0.93 6.60 -5.05
C ILE A 169 -1.18 5.10 -5.14
N ASP A 170 -0.37 4.38 -5.91
CA ASP A 170 -0.30 2.92 -5.78
C ASP A 170 0.51 2.58 -4.52
N ASP A 171 -0.20 2.20 -3.46
CA ASP A 171 0.35 1.97 -2.14
C ASP A 171 1.39 0.83 -2.09
N ALA A 172 1.15 -0.29 -2.77
CA ALA A 172 2.13 -1.38 -2.80
C ALA A 172 3.38 -1.00 -3.58
N ARG A 173 3.23 -0.38 -4.75
CA ARG A 173 4.38 0.07 -5.53
C ARG A 173 5.19 1.11 -4.77
N HIS A 174 4.54 2.09 -4.15
CA HIS A 174 5.22 3.09 -3.33
C HIS A 174 6.03 2.45 -2.18
N THR A 175 5.43 1.50 -1.46
CA THR A 175 6.12 0.76 -0.40
C THR A 175 7.31 -0.04 -0.93
N MET A 176 7.15 -0.72 -2.05
CA MET A 176 8.23 -1.45 -2.72
C MET A 176 9.36 -0.50 -3.19
N PHE A 177 9.01 0.67 -3.75
CA PHE A 177 10.01 1.67 -4.13
C PHE A 177 10.76 2.26 -2.96
N LEU A 178 10.13 2.42 -1.78
CA LEU A 178 10.83 2.78 -0.54
C LEU A 178 11.91 1.76 -0.19
N ALA A 179 11.56 0.48 -0.16
CA ALA A 179 12.49 -0.60 0.14
C ALA A 179 13.63 -0.70 -0.91
N ARG A 180 13.30 -0.58 -2.21
CA ARG A 180 14.30 -0.54 -3.28
C ARG A 180 15.23 0.68 -3.17
N THR A 181 14.69 1.83 -2.80
CA THR A 181 15.49 3.04 -2.59
C THR A 181 16.42 2.85 -1.39
N ALA A 182 15.92 2.28 -0.27
CA ALA A 182 16.75 1.94 0.87
C ALA A 182 17.90 0.98 0.48
N ALA A 183 17.60 -0.05 -0.32
CA ALA A 183 18.61 -0.97 -0.84
C ALA A 183 19.66 -0.26 -1.72
N ALA A 184 19.22 0.69 -2.56
CA ALA A 184 20.14 1.49 -3.40
C ALA A 184 21.09 2.37 -2.58
N TYR A 185 20.69 2.75 -1.35
CA TYR A 185 21.53 3.45 -0.38
C TYR A 185 22.34 2.50 0.52
N GLY A 186 22.23 1.17 0.33
CA GLY A 186 23.05 0.16 1.01
C GLY A 186 22.36 -0.60 2.14
N ALA A 187 21.04 -0.46 2.32
CA ALA A 187 20.30 -1.33 3.23
C ALA A 187 20.21 -2.77 2.70
N HIS A 188 20.32 -3.75 3.59
CA HIS A 188 20.11 -5.17 3.29
C HIS A 188 18.62 -5.51 3.45
N VAL A 189 17.92 -5.71 2.34
CA VAL A 189 16.48 -6.00 2.32
C VAL A 189 16.26 -7.47 1.99
N ALA A 190 15.56 -8.20 2.87
CA ALA A 190 15.25 -9.61 2.67
C ALA A 190 13.77 -9.89 2.98
N THR A 191 13.05 -10.45 2.00
CA THR A 191 11.69 -10.99 2.12
C THR A 191 11.73 -12.50 2.37
N ARG A 192 10.60 -13.08 2.79
CA ARG A 192 10.47 -14.49 3.20
C ARG A 192 11.43 -14.85 4.32
N LEU A 193 11.56 -13.93 5.26
CA LEU A 193 12.42 -14.07 6.43
C LEU A 193 11.61 -13.75 7.69
N GLU A 194 11.19 -14.79 8.39
CA GLU A 194 10.33 -14.70 9.58
C GLU A 194 11.17 -14.53 10.84
N VAL A 195 10.84 -13.54 11.67
CA VAL A 195 11.43 -13.39 13.01
C VAL A 195 10.70 -14.32 13.98
N THR A 196 11.44 -15.29 14.55
CA THR A 196 10.91 -16.32 15.46
C THR A 196 11.34 -16.12 16.91
N GLY A 197 12.21 -15.13 17.19
CA GLY A 197 12.64 -14.83 18.55
C GLY A 197 13.63 -13.67 18.60
N PHE A 198 13.86 -13.16 19.80
CA PHE A 198 14.83 -12.10 20.07
C PHE A 198 16.08 -12.65 20.76
N LEU A 199 17.24 -12.10 20.40
CA LEU A 199 18.50 -12.31 21.11
C LEU A 199 18.64 -11.30 22.23
N ARG A 200 19.10 -11.74 23.40
CA ARG A 200 19.14 -10.89 24.59
C ARG A 200 20.49 -10.99 25.28
N GLU A 201 21.02 -9.86 25.72
CA GLU A 201 22.15 -9.75 26.64
C GLU A 201 21.73 -8.93 27.88
N GLY A 202 21.53 -9.60 29.01
CA GLY A 202 20.89 -9.00 30.17
C GLY A 202 19.46 -8.55 29.88
N SER A 203 19.17 -7.26 30.06
CA SER A 203 17.89 -6.64 29.72
C SER A 203 17.80 -6.11 28.29
N ARG A 204 18.92 -6.11 27.53
CA ARG A 204 19.02 -5.50 26.22
C ARG A 204 18.75 -6.50 25.11
N MET A 205 17.97 -6.11 24.09
CA MET A 205 17.86 -6.82 22.84
C MET A 205 19.07 -6.51 21.94
N THR A 206 19.69 -7.57 21.41
CA THR A 206 20.94 -7.50 20.64
C THR A 206 20.81 -8.13 19.25
N GLY A 207 19.63 -8.58 18.88
CA GLY A 207 19.36 -9.18 17.58
C GLY A 207 18.08 -10.02 17.58
N VAL A 208 17.90 -10.77 16.50
CA VAL A 208 16.77 -11.67 16.31
C VAL A 208 17.23 -13.02 15.77
N ARG A 209 16.43 -14.07 16.04
CA ARG A 209 16.46 -15.34 15.32
C ARG A 209 15.47 -15.28 14.20
N VAL A 210 15.86 -15.76 13.03
CA VAL A 210 15.04 -15.73 11.82
C VAL A 210 15.01 -17.08 11.12
N ASP A 211 13.87 -17.39 10.52
CA ASP A 211 13.69 -18.52 9.62
C ASP A 211 13.61 -18.03 8.18
N ASP A 212 14.53 -18.50 7.33
CA ASP A 212 14.47 -18.31 5.88
C ASP A 212 13.50 -19.32 5.28
N LEU A 213 12.29 -18.87 4.98
CA LEU A 213 11.19 -19.69 4.53
C LEU A 213 11.39 -20.23 3.10
N GLU A 214 12.31 -19.63 2.30
CA GLU A 214 12.65 -20.13 0.96
C GLU A 214 13.63 -21.31 0.98
N HIS A 215 14.54 -21.34 1.95
CA HIS A 215 15.62 -22.32 1.98
C HIS A 215 15.59 -23.21 3.23
N ASP A 216 14.53 -23.16 4.01
CA ASP A 216 14.32 -23.96 5.21
C ASP A 216 15.52 -23.96 6.17
N ARG A 217 16.02 -22.76 6.50
CA ARG A 217 17.18 -22.58 7.39
C ARG A 217 16.93 -21.50 8.42
N THR A 218 17.44 -21.70 9.61
CA THR A 218 17.40 -20.75 10.73
C THR A 218 18.77 -20.13 10.95
N PHE A 219 18.83 -18.81 11.22
CA PHE A 219 20.07 -18.12 11.61
C PHE A 219 19.76 -16.90 12.49
N GLU A 220 20.82 -16.27 13.00
CA GLU A 220 20.73 -15.10 13.85
C GLU A 220 21.20 -13.84 13.11
N ILE A 221 20.51 -12.72 13.37
CA ILE A 221 20.89 -11.39 12.90
C ILE A 221 21.18 -10.54 14.13
N ARG A 222 22.40 -10.03 14.26
CA ARG A 222 22.79 -9.12 15.34
C ARG A 222 22.55 -7.68 14.96
N ALA A 223 22.03 -6.90 15.91
CA ALA A 223 21.70 -5.49 15.70
C ALA A 223 21.86 -4.68 17.00
N ARG A 224 22.34 -3.45 16.88
CA ARG A 224 22.44 -2.52 18.02
C ARG A 224 21.10 -1.97 18.46
N GLN A 225 20.19 -1.76 17.49
CA GLN A 225 18.81 -1.34 17.70
C GLN A 225 17.90 -2.14 16.77
N ILE A 226 16.72 -2.47 17.26
CA ILE A 226 15.70 -3.19 16.51
C ILE A 226 14.46 -2.31 16.46
N VAL A 227 13.85 -2.19 15.27
CA VAL A 227 12.57 -1.50 15.08
C VAL A 227 11.51 -2.53 14.75
N ASN A 228 10.51 -2.67 15.63
CA ASN A 228 9.28 -3.40 15.32
C ASN A 228 8.32 -2.46 14.57
N ALA A 229 8.16 -2.68 13.26
CA ALA A 229 7.26 -1.96 12.36
C ALA A 229 6.25 -2.91 11.69
N THR A 230 5.80 -3.93 12.42
CA THR A 230 4.99 -5.05 11.89
C THR A 230 3.49 -4.73 11.80
N GLY A 231 3.07 -3.48 12.07
CA GLY A 231 1.70 -3.01 11.87
C GLY A 231 0.68 -3.78 12.72
N VAL A 232 -0.24 -4.51 12.08
CA VAL A 232 -1.28 -5.29 12.81
C VAL A 232 -0.71 -6.48 13.58
N TRP A 233 0.53 -6.91 13.30
CA TRP A 233 1.26 -7.97 14.04
C TRP A 233 2.18 -7.41 15.14
N THR A 234 2.04 -6.12 15.49
CA THR A 234 2.91 -5.51 16.52
C THR A 234 2.85 -6.27 17.84
N ASP A 235 1.65 -6.66 18.30
CA ASP A 235 1.46 -7.38 19.55
C ASP A 235 2.03 -8.80 19.48
N ASP A 236 1.85 -9.49 18.33
CA ASP A 236 2.38 -10.84 18.12
C ASP A 236 3.92 -10.82 18.19
N THR A 237 4.55 -9.83 17.53
CA THR A 237 6.01 -9.66 17.58
C THR A 237 6.48 -9.25 18.99
N GLN A 238 5.72 -8.44 19.72
CA GLN A 238 6.05 -8.09 21.11
C GLN A 238 5.95 -9.28 22.04
N SER A 239 5.03 -10.22 21.82
CA SER A 239 4.91 -11.42 22.64
C SER A 239 6.18 -12.28 22.65
N LEU A 240 6.96 -12.26 21.56
CA LEU A 240 8.25 -12.94 21.45
C LEU A 240 9.33 -12.38 22.40
N VAL A 241 9.13 -11.14 22.91
CA VAL A 241 10.04 -10.52 23.89
C VAL A 241 9.81 -11.05 25.30
N GLY A 242 8.61 -11.58 25.59
CA GLY A 242 8.23 -12.08 26.90
C GLY A 242 7.84 -11.00 27.90
N GLU A 243 7.65 -9.75 27.46
CA GLU A 243 7.23 -8.63 28.29
C GLU A 243 5.91 -8.02 27.77
N ARG A 244 5.07 -7.47 28.66
CA ARG A 244 3.84 -6.79 28.25
C ARG A 244 4.17 -5.49 27.50
N GLY A 245 3.59 -5.32 26.30
CA GLY A 245 3.70 -4.08 25.55
C GLY A 245 3.05 -2.90 26.29
N GLN A 246 3.55 -1.68 26.02
CA GLN A 246 3.02 -0.44 26.59
C GLN A 246 1.70 0.00 25.93
N PHE A 247 1.38 -0.56 24.76
CA PHE A 247 0.11 -0.35 24.05
C PHE A 247 -0.29 -1.62 23.30
N HIS A 248 -1.56 -1.70 22.92
CA HIS A 248 -2.11 -2.78 22.12
C HIS A 248 -2.62 -2.25 20.77
N VAL A 249 -2.47 -3.06 19.73
CA VAL A 249 -2.96 -2.74 18.40
C VAL A 249 -4.26 -3.50 18.13
N ARG A 250 -5.35 -2.76 17.94
CA ARG A 250 -6.61 -3.32 17.44
C ARG A 250 -6.65 -3.24 15.92
N ALA A 251 -7.04 -4.34 15.28
CA ALA A 251 -7.26 -4.37 13.85
C ALA A 251 -8.69 -3.92 13.51
N SER A 252 -8.83 -2.98 12.58
CA SER A 252 -10.12 -2.62 11.99
C SER A 252 -10.13 -2.97 10.51
N LYS A 253 -11.08 -3.82 10.11
CA LYS A 253 -11.26 -4.24 8.72
C LYS A 253 -11.94 -3.14 7.91
N GLY A 254 -11.39 -2.87 6.73
CA GLY A 254 -12.00 -2.03 5.71
C GLY A 254 -11.95 -2.73 4.36
N ILE A 255 -13.09 -2.91 3.71
CA ILE A 255 -13.15 -3.52 2.39
C ILE A 255 -13.36 -2.47 1.30
N HIS A 256 -12.93 -2.82 0.11
CA HIS A 256 -13.13 -2.02 -1.10
C HIS A 256 -13.62 -2.91 -2.24
N LEU A 257 -14.55 -2.38 -3.02
CA LEU A 257 -15.02 -2.95 -4.27
C LEU A 257 -14.28 -2.28 -5.43
N VAL A 258 -13.99 -3.04 -6.47
CA VAL A 258 -13.48 -2.53 -7.74
C VAL A 258 -14.50 -2.84 -8.81
N VAL A 259 -14.93 -1.80 -9.54
CA VAL A 259 -15.94 -1.90 -10.62
C VAL A 259 -15.40 -1.23 -11.88
N PRO A 260 -15.84 -1.64 -13.09
CA PRO A 260 -15.41 -1.03 -14.35
C PRO A 260 -15.74 0.48 -14.41
N ARG A 261 -14.91 1.20 -15.14
CA ARG A 261 -15.03 2.66 -15.27
C ARG A 261 -16.32 3.13 -15.92
N ASP A 262 -16.84 2.37 -16.85
CA ASP A 262 -18.07 2.66 -17.61
C ASP A 262 -19.35 2.55 -16.78
N ARG A 263 -19.31 1.84 -15.64
CA ARG A 263 -20.46 1.73 -14.73
C ARG A 263 -20.82 3.06 -14.06
N ILE A 264 -19.88 3.96 -13.87
CA ILE A 264 -20.11 5.30 -13.30
C ILE A 264 -19.51 6.35 -14.24
N GLN A 265 -20.37 7.09 -14.95
CA GLN A 265 -19.95 8.21 -15.76
C GLN A 265 -19.62 9.41 -14.88
N SER A 266 -18.33 9.61 -14.62
CA SER A 266 -17.83 10.72 -13.83
C SER A 266 -16.40 11.13 -14.24
N SER A 267 -16.14 12.44 -14.25
CA SER A 267 -14.80 13.01 -14.39
C SER A 267 -14.10 13.24 -13.05
N THR A 268 -14.74 12.87 -11.95
CA THR A 268 -14.28 13.14 -10.57
C THR A 268 -14.63 11.96 -9.66
N GLY A 269 -13.84 11.74 -8.62
CA GLY A 269 -14.24 10.85 -7.54
C GLY A 269 -15.41 11.44 -6.73
N LEU A 270 -16.01 10.63 -5.86
CA LEU A 270 -17.07 11.06 -4.97
C LEU A 270 -16.65 10.81 -3.52
N ILE A 271 -17.09 11.68 -2.63
CA ILE A 271 -17.09 11.44 -1.19
C ILE A 271 -18.53 11.54 -0.71
N LEU A 272 -19.02 10.47 -0.13
CA LEU A 272 -20.37 10.32 0.35
C LEU A 272 -20.37 10.19 1.86
N ARG A 273 -21.22 10.92 2.53
CA ARG A 273 -21.41 10.79 3.98
C ARG A 273 -22.31 9.59 4.24
N THR A 274 -21.89 8.68 5.09
CA THR A 274 -22.70 7.55 5.59
C THR A 274 -23.10 7.82 7.04
N ALA A 275 -23.93 6.97 7.61
CA ALA A 275 -24.39 7.13 8.99
C ALA A 275 -23.23 7.09 10.02
N SER A 276 -22.18 6.33 9.77
CA SER A 276 -21.07 6.12 10.70
C SER A 276 -19.73 6.67 10.22
N SER A 277 -19.57 6.95 8.90
CA SER A 277 -18.29 7.27 8.30
C SER A 277 -18.43 8.05 6.99
N VAL A 278 -17.46 7.90 6.11
CA VAL A 278 -17.46 8.38 4.73
C VAL A 278 -17.16 7.24 3.78
N LEU A 279 -17.82 7.23 2.64
CA LEU A 279 -17.57 6.32 1.53
C LEU A 279 -16.92 7.09 0.39
N PHE A 280 -15.86 6.53 -0.17
CA PHE A 280 -15.19 7.09 -1.34
C PHE A 280 -15.54 6.30 -2.59
N VAL A 281 -15.72 6.99 -3.72
CA VAL A 281 -15.67 6.43 -5.07
C VAL A 281 -14.45 7.05 -5.75
N ILE A 282 -13.42 6.26 -5.93
CA ILE A 282 -12.08 6.74 -6.31
C ILE A 282 -11.78 6.29 -7.75
N PRO A 283 -11.40 7.20 -8.66
CA PRO A 283 -10.98 6.79 -10.00
C PRO A 283 -9.66 6.01 -9.94
N TRP A 284 -9.63 4.84 -10.55
CA TRP A 284 -8.46 3.96 -10.57
C TRP A 284 -8.26 3.36 -11.96
N GLY A 285 -7.40 3.96 -12.79
CA GLY A 285 -7.21 3.48 -14.16
C GLY A 285 -8.54 3.39 -14.92
N ARG A 286 -8.84 2.19 -15.38
CA ARG A 286 -10.09 1.83 -16.07
C ARG A 286 -11.21 1.37 -15.11
N HIS A 287 -11.05 1.64 -13.82
CA HIS A 287 -11.94 1.17 -12.76
C HIS A 287 -12.34 2.31 -11.80
N TRP A 288 -13.26 1.99 -10.90
CA TRP A 288 -13.55 2.72 -9.68
C TRP A 288 -13.26 1.85 -8.48
N ILE A 289 -12.65 2.42 -7.45
CA ILE A 289 -12.54 1.80 -6.13
C ILE A 289 -13.61 2.43 -5.25
N ILE A 290 -14.47 1.60 -4.66
CA ILE A 290 -15.57 2.02 -3.78
C ILE A 290 -15.32 1.45 -2.38
N GLY A 291 -15.21 2.30 -1.38
CA GLY A 291 -14.93 1.89 0.00
C GLY A 291 -14.88 3.08 0.95
N THR A 292 -14.91 2.87 2.22
CA THR A 292 -14.57 1.63 2.90
C THR A 292 -15.52 1.34 4.07
N THR A 293 -15.57 0.08 4.51
CA THR A 293 -16.18 -0.30 5.80
C THR A 293 -15.24 0.03 6.98
N ASP A 294 -15.73 -0.09 8.20
CA ASP A 294 -14.95 0.06 9.44
C ASP A 294 -15.54 -0.89 10.50
N THR A 295 -15.01 -2.13 10.55
CA THR A 295 -15.48 -3.20 11.44
C THR A 295 -14.34 -3.74 12.28
N ASP A 296 -14.58 -4.05 13.56
CA ASP A 296 -13.59 -4.69 14.44
C ASP A 296 -13.18 -6.05 13.86
N TRP A 297 -11.89 -6.39 13.92
CA TRP A 297 -11.38 -7.62 13.35
C TRP A 297 -10.47 -8.36 14.34
N ARG A 298 -10.81 -9.61 14.66
CA ARG A 298 -10.09 -10.46 15.62
C ARG A 298 -9.70 -11.82 15.07
N LEU A 299 -9.91 -12.00 13.76
CA LEU A 299 -9.66 -13.24 13.03
C LEU A 299 -8.29 -13.16 12.32
N ASP A 300 -8.07 -13.96 11.27
CA ASP A 300 -6.77 -14.00 10.58
C ASP A 300 -6.35 -12.62 10.06
N LYS A 301 -5.11 -12.23 10.40
CA LYS A 301 -4.54 -10.93 10.02
C LYS A 301 -3.90 -10.95 8.63
N ALA A 302 -3.48 -12.11 8.16
CA ALA A 302 -2.78 -12.26 6.88
C ALA A 302 -3.71 -12.14 5.69
N HIS A 303 -4.89 -12.73 5.83
CA HIS A 303 -5.88 -12.84 4.75
C HIS A 303 -7.27 -12.37 5.19
N PRO A 304 -7.42 -11.12 5.66
CA PRO A 304 -8.72 -10.64 6.11
C PRO A 304 -9.75 -10.81 4.99
N ALA A 305 -10.88 -11.43 5.32
CA ALA A 305 -11.93 -11.76 4.37
C ALA A 305 -12.97 -10.65 4.25
N ALA A 306 -13.54 -10.50 3.06
CA ALA A 306 -14.74 -9.71 2.83
C ALA A 306 -15.94 -10.63 2.83
N SER A 307 -16.96 -10.33 3.63
CA SER A 307 -18.22 -11.06 3.65
C SER A 307 -19.25 -10.49 2.65
N ALA A 308 -20.28 -11.26 2.36
CA ALA A 308 -21.42 -10.80 1.56
C ALA A 308 -22.06 -9.53 2.15
N LYS A 309 -22.18 -9.48 3.48
CA LYS A 309 -22.71 -8.32 4.20
C LYS A 309 -21.91 -7.05 3.97
N ASP A 310 -20.57 -7.15 3.93
CA ASP A 310 -19.70 -6.00 3.63
C ASP A 310 -19.93 -5.46 2.22
N ILE A 311 -20.04 -6.37 1.24
CA ILE A 311 -20.27 -6.02 -0.17
C ILE A 311 -21.63 -5.34 -0.33
N ASP A 312 -22.68 -5.92 0.24
CA ASP A 312 -24.04 -5.37 0.17
C ASP A 312 -24.16 -4.01 0.84
N TYR A 313 -23.45 -3.82 1.96
CA TYR A 313 -23.38 -2.50 2.61
C TYR A 313 -22.80 -1.44 1.67
N LEU A 314 -21.67 -1.70 1.03
CA LEU A 314 -21.03 -0.73 0.14
C LEU A 314 -21.89 -0.44 -1.10
N LEU A 315 -22.49 -1.47 -1.71
CA LEU A 315 -23.42 -1.31 -2.83
C LEU A 315 -24.64 -0.50 -2.42
N THR A 316 -25.24 -0.80 -1.25
CA THR A 316 -26.39 -0.06 -0.72
C THR A 316 -26.04 1.42 -0.52
N GLU A 317 -24.89 1.73 0.09
CA GLU A 317 -24.52 3.12 0.38
C GLU A 317 -24.22 3.92 -0.91
N VAL A 318 -23.48 3.35 -1.87
CA VAL A 318 -23.18 4.06 -3.11
C VAL A 318 -24.44 4.26 -3.99
N ASN A 319 -25.36 3.29 -4.00
CA ASN A 319 -26.59 3.34 -4.79
C ASN A 319 -27.60 4.38 -4.29
N LYS A 320 -27.45 4.90 -3.06
CA LYS A 320 -28.26 6.03 -2.59
C LYS A 320 -28.12 7.28 -3.46
N VAL A 321 -27.00 7.44 -4.15
CA VAL A 321 -26.71 8.64 -4.95
C VAL A 321 -26.61 8.38 -6.46
N LEU A 322 -26.53 7.12 -6.88
CA LEU A 322 -26.42 6.76 -8.30
C LEU A 322 -27.80 6.66 -8.97
N ALA A 323 -27.89 7.16 -10.21
CA ALA A 323 -29.10 7.06 -11.03
C ALA A 323 -29.33 5.63 -11.55
N THR A 324 -28.25 4.94 -11.91
CA THR A 324 -28.25 3.52 -12.25
C THR A 324 -27.54 2.77 -11.12
N PRO A 325 -28.25 1.88 -10.40
CA PRO A 325 -27.64 1.11 -9.34
C PRO A 325 -26.51 0.20 -9.84
N LEU A 326 -25.49 0.01 -9.02
CA LEU A 326 -24.49 -1.05 -9.18
C LEU A 326 -25.03 -2.34 -8.57
N GLU A 327 -24.71 -3.45 -9.20
CA GLU A 327 -25.06 -4.80 -8.76
C GLU A 327 -23.82 -5.61 -8.41
N ARG A 328 -23.96 -6.74 -7.74
CA ARG A 328 -22.83 -7.65 -7.45
C ARG A 328 -22.11 -8.10 -8.72
N ALA A 329 -22.84 -8.29 -9.81
CA ALA A 329 -22.28 -8.68 -11.12
C ALA A 329 -21.37 -7.61 -11.73
N ASP A 330 -21.43 -6.35 -11.27
CA ASP A 330 -20.54 -5.27 -11.70
C ASP A 330 -19.19 -5.28 -10.97
N VAL A 331 -19.06 -6.10 -9.92
CA VAL A 331 -17.85 -6.11 -9.07
C VAL A 331 -16.80 -7.02 -9.67
N GLU A 332 -15.74 -6.43 -10.23
CA GLU A 332 -14.58 -7.15 -10.77
C GLU A 332 -13.63 -7.59 -9.66
N GLY A 333 -13.43 -6.77 -8.64
CA GLY A 333 -12.47 -6.98 -7.58
C GLY A 333 -13.03 -6.65 -6.19
N VAL A 334 -12.59 -7.39 -5.17
CA VAL A 334 -12.81 -7.08 -3.77
C VAL A 334 -11.50 -7.26 -3.03
N TYR A 335 -11.16 -6.34 -2.14
CA TYR A 335 -10.04 -6.53 -1.23
C TYR A 335 -10.35 -5.98 0.17
N ALA A 336 -9.84 -6.68 1.16
CA ALA A 336 -9.94 -6.31 2.57
C ALA A 336 -8.56 -5.94 3.12
N GLY A 337 -8.51 -4.85 3.88
CA GLY A 337 -7.30 -4.40 4.57
C GLY A 337 -7.57 -4.14 6.05
N LEU A 338 -6.57 -4.31 6.88
CA LEU A 338 -6.65 -4.06 8.31
C LEU A 338 -5.92 -2.77 8.66
N ARG A 339 -6.57 -1.89 9.44
CA ARG A 339 -5.96 -0.70 10.02
C ARG A 339 -5.39 -1.04 11.39
N PRO A 340 -4.09 -0.81 11.63
CA PRO A 340 -3.53 -0.93 12.96
C PRO A 340 -3.90 0.32 13.80
N LEU A 341 -4.89 0.21 14.66
CA LEU A 341 -5.34 1.28 15.53
C LEU A 341 -4.77 1.06 16.94
N LEU A 342 -4.24 2.13 17.54
CA LEU A 342 -3.81 2.06 18.94
C LEU A 342 -5.03 1.97 19.84
N SER A 343 -5.01 1.02 20.78
CA SER A 343 -6.05 0.87 21.79
C SER A 343 -6.10 2.12 22.67
N GLY A 344 -7.28 2.70 22.81
CA GLY A 344 -7.59 3.79 23.71
C GLY A 344 -8.81 3.42 24.57
N GLU A 345 -9.30 4.36 25.38
CA GLU A 345 -10.49 4.16 26.23
C GLU A 345 -11.82 4.02 25.45
N SER A 346 -11.80 4.23 24.11
CA SER A 346 -13.00 4.16 23.29
C SER A 346 -13.31 2.74 22.84
N GLU A 347 -14.56 2.29 23.02
CA GLU A 347 -15.05 0.99 22.53
C GLU A 347 -15.16 0.93 20.99
N SER A 348 -15.34 2.07 20.32
CA SER A 348 -15.54 2.16 18.87
C SER A 348 -14.23 2.43 18.12
N THR A 349 -13.89 1.57 17.15
CA THR A 349 -12.70 1.72 16.27
C THR A 349 -12.70 3.04 15.49
N SER A 350 -13.87 3.58 15.14
CA SER A 350 -14.01 4.84 14.41
C SER A 350 -13.60 6.09 15.23
N LYS A 351 -13.53 5.96 16.56
CA LYS A 351 -13.16 7.04 17.48
C LYS A 351 -11.73 6.92 18.03
N LEU A 352 -11.02 5.82 17.75
CA LEU A 352 -9.64 5.64 18.19
C LEU A 352 -8.70 6.64 17.52
N SER A 353 -7.68 7.09 18.26
CA SER A 353 -6.66 8.00 17.76
C SER A 353 -5.95 7.42 16.53
N ARG A 354 -5.70 8.29 15.56
CA ARG A 354 -4.90 7.98 14.37
C ARG A 354 -3.53 8.66 14.40
N GLU A 355 -3.11 9.10 15.55
CA GLU A 355 -1.72 9.45 15.83
C GLU A 355 -0.89 8.17 15.88
N HIS A 356 0.37 8.29 15.56
CA HIS A 356 1.32 7.19 15.76
C HIS A 356 1.94 7.27 17.14
N SER A 357 2.41 6.13 17.60
CA SER A 357 3.20 6.04 18.83
C SER A 357 4.54 5.38 18.56
N VAL A 358 5.57 5.90 19.20
CA VAL A 358 6.93 5.33 19.22
C VAL A 358 7.33 5.13 20.66
N VAL A 359 7.61 3.89 21.04
CA VAL A 359 8.01 3.53 22.41
C VAL A 359 9.24 2.60 22.38
N SER A 360 9.97 2.61 23.47
CA SER A 360 11.11 1.70 23.72
C SER A 360 10.79 0.84 24.94
N PRO A 361 10.07 -0.28 24.77
CA PRO A 361 9.63 -1.11 25.89
C PRO A 361 10.79 -1.72 26.66
N VAL A 362 11.86 -2.08 25.97
CA VAL A 362 13.10 -2.61 26.53
C VAL A 362 14.31 -2.00 25.81
N PRO A 363 15.49 -1.91 26.43
CA PRO A 363 16.69 -1.43 25.77
C PRO A 363 16.99 -2.23 24.49
N GLY A 364 17.31 -1.54 23.40
CA GLY A 364 17.61 -2.15 22.11
C GLY A 364 16.39 -2.42 21.21
N LEU A 365 15.16 -2.19 21.69
CA LEU A 365 13.93 -2.36 20.91
C LEU A 365 13.12 -1.06 20.88
N VAL A 366 12.78 -0.62 19.69
CA VAL A 366 11.84 0.47 19.40
C VAL A 366 10.61 -0.13 18.70
N VAL A 367 9.42 0.27 19.13
CA VAL A 367 8.16 -0.17 18.53
C VAL A 367 7.43 1.05 17.97
N VAL A 368 7.01 0.97 16.71
CA VAL A 368 6.21 2.02 16.04
C VAL A 368 4.90 1.44 15.56
N ALA A 369 3.78 2.04 15.97
CA ALA A 369 2.44 1.59 15.59
C ALA A 369 1.44 2.74 15.47
N GLY A 370 0.26 2.45 14.92
CA GLY A 370 -0.78 3.42 14.64
C GLY A 370 -0.49 4.26 13.41
N GLY A 371 -0.96 5.51 13.41
CA GLY A 371 -0.70 6.48 12.35
C GLY A 371 -1.49 6.27 11.06
N LYS A 372 -1.02 6.91 10.00
CA LYS A 372 -1.63 6.91 8.66
C LYS A 372 -0.60 6.63 7.58
N TYR A 373 -1.07 6.07 6.48
CA TYR A 373 -0.23 5.89 5.29
C TYR A 373 0.44 7.20 4.83
N THR A 374 -0.30 8.29 4.78
CA THR A 374 0.19 9.61 4.33
C THR A 374 1.40 10.11 5.13
N THR A 375 1.42 9.85 6.45
CA THR A 375 2.47 10.36 7.37
C THR A 375 3.54 9.32 7.70
N TYR A 376 3.65 8.24 6.89
CA TYR A 376 4.64 7.15 7.10
C TYR A 376 6.06 7.67 7.32
N ARG A 377 6.47 8.74 6.60
CA ARG A 377 7.82 9.29 6.67
C ARG A 377 8.11 9.93 8.03
N VAL A 378 7.11 10.60 8.62
CA VAL A 378 7.22 11.17 9.97
C VAL A 378 7.33 10.05 10.99
N MET A 379 6.47 9.02 10.90
CA MET A 379 6.53 7.83 11.74
C MET A 379 7.92 7.16 11.69
N ALA A 380 8.44 6.97 10.48
CA ALA A 380 9.75 6.38 10.25
C ALA A 380 10.88 7.23 10.87
N LYS A 381 10.83 8.55 10.65
CA LYS A 381 11.79 9.49 11.23
C LYS A 381 11.78 9.40 12.76
N ASP A 382 10.61 9.44 13.39
CA ASP A 382 10.49 9.45 14.85
C ASP A 382 10.96 8.10 15.45
N ALA A 383 10.70 6.97 14.77
CA ALA A 383 11.22 5.66 15.18
C ALA A 383 12.75 5.61 15.08
N ILE A 384 13.33 6.15 14.02
CA ILE A 384 14.81 6.17 13.87
C ILE A 384 15.45 7.21 14.81
N ASP A 385 14.81 8.35 15.08
CA ASP A 385 15.27 9.29 16.10
C ASP A 385 15.35 8.62 17.48
N ALA A 386 14.37 7.77 17.85
CA ALA A 386 14.40 6.98 19.08
C ALA A 386 15.56 5.95 19.08
N CYS A 387 15.82 5.30 17.95
CA CYS A 387 16.99 4.41 17.82
C CYS A 387 18.32 5.17 17.99
N VAL A 388 18.46 6.31 17.31
CA VAL A 388 19.68 7.13 17.30
C VAL A 388 20.02 7.65 18.70
N HIS A 389 19.03 8.02 19.49
CA HIS A 389 19.23 8.46 20.87
C HIS A 389 19.98 7.41 21.73
N ASN A 390 19.82 6.13 21.41
CA ASN A 390 20.42 5.00 22.11
C ASN A 390 21.74 4.50 21.47
N LEU A 391 22.23 5.14 20.39
CA LEU A 391 23.51 4.82 19.77
C LEU A 391 24.60 5.72 20.31
N ALA A 392 25.74 5.14 20.71
CA ALA A 392 26.89 5.85 21.24
C ALA A 392 27.71 6.60 20.17
N ARG A 393 27.05 7.20 19.17
CA ARG A 393 27.69 7.99 18.12
C ARG A 393 26.81 9.14 17.65
N ASN A 394 27.44 10.16 17.06
CA ASN A 394 26.70 11.25 16.44
C ASN A 394 26.13 10.79 15.08
N VAL A 395 24.81 10.86 14.92
CA VAL A 395 24.10 10.48 13.70
C VAL A 395 23.38 11.72 13.13
N PRO A 396 23.52 12.02 11.84
CA PRO A 396 22.84 13.16 11.22
C PRO A 396 21.30 13.08 11.37
N ARG A 397 20.64 14.23 11.27
CA ARG A 397 19.18 14.31 11.22
C ARG A 397 18.63 13.69 9.94
N SER A 398 17.37 13.28 9.96
CA SER A 398 16.64 12.78 8.79
C SER A 398 16.72 13.75 7.60
N VAL A 399 16.95 13.18 6.42
CA VAL A 399 16.96 13.89 5.12
C VAL A 399 15.95 13.32 4.13
N THR A 400 15.08 12.41 4.57
CA THR A 400 14.11 11.71 3.71
C THR A 400 13.07 12.61 3.06
N ASP A 401 12.89 13.84 3.55
CA ASP A 401 12.08 14.87 2.88
C ASP A 401 12.70 15.40 1.57
N ARG A 402 13.96 15.03 1.28
CA ARG A 402 14.74 15.46 0.11
C ARG A 402 15.15 14.31 -0.79
N ILE A 403 14.96 13.08 -0.37
CA ILE A 403 15.39 11.88 -1.11
C ILE A 403 14.28 11.45 -2.07
N PRO A 404 14.42 11.67 -3.39
CA PRO A 404 13.50 11.11 -4.37
C PRO A 404 13.58 9.58 -4.34
N LEU A 405 12.44 8.92 -4.48
CA LEU A 405 12.43 7.47 -4.67
C LEU A 405 12.94 7.11 -6.07
N LEU A 406 13.48 5.92 -6.22
CA LEU A 406 13.86 5.38 -7.52
C LEU A 406 12.72 5.60 -8.54
N GLY A 407 13.07 6.05 -9.72
CA GLY A 407 12.08 6.38 -10.75
C GLY A 407 11.54 7.81 -10.71
N ALA A 408 11.74 8.56 -9.62
CA ALA A 408 11.25 9.94 -9.50
C ALA A 408 12.13 10.95 -10.28
N ASP A 409 13.45 10.75 -10.24
CA ASP A 409 14.38 11.65 -10.90
C ASP A 409 14.19 11.59 -12.42
N GLY A 410 14.09 12.78 -13.05
CA GLY A 410 13.88 12.92 -14.48
C GLY A 410 12.47 12.59 -14.98
N PHE A 411 11.56 12.10 -14.12
CA PHE A 411 10.21 11.71 -14.52
C PHE A 411 9.43 12.79 -15.27
N PRO A 412 9.38 14.09 -14.83
CA PRO A 412 8.65 15.12 -15.56
C PRO A 412 9.18 15.33 -16.99
N ALA A 413 10.49 15.24 -17.19
CA ALA A 413 11.10 15.36 -18.51
C ALA A 413 10.74 14.16 -19.41
N LEU A 414 10.78 12.95 -18.87
CA LEU A 414 10.38 11.73 -19.59
C LEU A 414 8.89 11.74 -19.92
N TRP A 415 8.04 12.19 -19.01
CA TRP A 415 6.61 12.36 -19.25
C TRP A 415 6.34 13.30 -20.42
N ASN A 416 7.06 14.43 -20.51
CA ASN A 416 6.95 15.36 -21.63
C ASN A 416 7.45 14.75 -22.96
N ARG A 417 8.39 13.82 -22.91
CA ARG A 417 8.97 13.11 -24.06
C ARG A 417 8.30 11.77 -24.37
N ARG A 418 7.18 11.41 -23.73
CA ARG A 418 6.54 10.10 -23.86
C ARG A 418 6.17 9.71 -25.30
N GLY A 419 5.81 10.70 -26.14
CA GLY A 419 5.56 10.47 -27.57
C GLY A 419 6.83 10.04 -28.32
N LEU A 420 7.99 10.62 -27.99
CA LEU A 420 9.28 10.21 -28.57
C LEU A 420 9.66 8.81 -28.07
N LEU A 421 9.53 8.53 -26.77
CA LEU A 421 9.76 7.18 -26.24
C LEU A 421 8.87 6.13 -26.90
N ALA A 422 7.61 6.48 -27.20
CA ALA A 422 6.69 5.61 -27.93
C ALA A 422 7.20 5.31 -29.35
N ALA A 423 7.63 6.34 -30.09
CA ALA A 423 8.19 6.17 -31.43
C ALA A 423 9.49 5.34 -31.44
N GLU A 424 10.38 5.56 -30.47
CA GLU A 424 11.66 4.85 -30.34
C GLU A 424 11.48 3.37 -29.96
N SER A 425 10.48 3.09 -29.11
CA SER A 425 10.22 1.72 -28.61
C SER A 425 9.26 0.89 -29.47
N GLY A 426 8.55 1.51 -30.41
CA GLY A 426 7.47 0.87 -31.16
C GLY A 426 6.20 0.61 -30.37
N LEU A 427 6.14 1.04 -29.11
CA LEU A 427 4.97 0.89 -28.26
C LEU A 427 3.94 2.01 -28.51
N HIS A 428 2.66 1.69 -28.37
CA HIS A 428 1.64 2.74 -28.33
C HIS A 428 1.86 3.68 -27.15
N VAL A 429 1.62 5.00 -27.34
CA VAL A 429 1.88 6.02 -26.30
C VAL A 429 1.19 5.73 -24.97
N ALA A 430 -0.03 5.17 -24.97
CA ALA A 430 -0.74 4.78 -23.75
C ALA A 430 0.02 3.71 -22.94
N ARG A 431 0.79 2.80 -23.61
CA ARG A 431 1.66 1.82 -22.94
C ARG A 431 2.85 2.51 -22.28
N VAL A 432 3.44 3.46 -22.96
CA VAL A 432 4.54 4.26 -22.40
C VAL A 432 4.05 5.10 -21.20
N GLU A 433 2.86 5.70 -21.28
CA GLU A 433 2.24 6.41 -20.15
C GLU A 433 1.97 5.47 -18.96
N HIS A 434 1.49 4.25 -19.21
CA HIS A 434 1.33 3.22 -18.18
C HIS A 434 2.67 2.90 -17.52
N LEU A 435 3.71 2.59 -18.29
CA LEU A 435 5.03 2.28 -17.76
C LEU A 435 5.64 3.46 -16.99
N LEU A 436 5.57 4.67 -17.53
CA LEU A 436 6.05 5.88 -16.86
C LEU A 436 5.33 6.12 -15.52
N GLY A 437 4.01 5.92 -15.49
CA GLY A 437 3.20 6.10 -14.28
C GLY A 437 3.45 5.03 -13.21
N ARG A 438 4.17 3.95 -13.53
CA ARG A 438 4.47 2.84 -12.61
C ARG A 438 5.94 2.72 -12.26
N TYR A 439 6.83 3.06 -13.18
CA TYR A 439 8.28 2.86 -13.08
C TYR A 439 9.07 4.17 -13.12
N GLY A 440 8.45 5.28 -13.54
CA GLY A 440 9.15 6.56 -13.68
C GLY A 440 10.33 6.44 -14.65
N SER A 441 11.50 6.94 -14.26
CA SER A 441 12.72 6.84 -15.07
C SER A 441 13.27 5.42 -15.24
N LEU A 442 12.82 4.46 -14.42
CA LEU A 442 13.13 3.04 -14.62
C LEU A 442 12.41 2.42 -15.83
N VAL A 443 11.55 3.17 -16.53
CA VAL A 443 10.97 2.75 -17.82
C VAL A 443 12.04 2.27 -18.79
N HIS A 444 13.24 2.84 -18.75
CA HIS A 444 14.35 2.44 -19.61
C HIS A 444 14.80 0.98 -19.40
N ASP A 445 14.68 0.44 -18.17
CA ASP A 445 15.01 -0.95 -17.87
C ASP A 445 14.02 -1.89 -18.58
N LEU A 446 12.71 -1.54 -18.57
CA LEU A 446 11.68 -2.32 -19.27
C LEU A 446 11.82 -2.20 -20.80
N LEU A 447 12.10 -0.99 -21.31
CA LEU A 447 12.34 -0.79 -22.74
C LEU A 447 13.60 -1.52 -23.23
N ALA A 448 14.61 -1.70 -22.37
CA ALA A 448 15.77 -2.52 -22.68
C ALA A 448 15.39 -4.01 -22.81
N LEU A 449 14.62 -4.54 -21.88
CA LEU A 449 14.08 -5.91 -21.96
C LEU A 449 13.28 -6.14 -23.24
N ILE A 450 12.40 -5.19 -23.60
CA ILE A 450 11.59 -5.27 -24.83
C ILE A 450 12.47 -5.21 -26.10
N ARG A 451 13.57 -4.46 -26.06
CA ARG A 451 14.52 -4.40 -27.20
C ARG A 451 15.27 -5.71 -27.38
N GLU A 452 15.63 -6.37 -26.28
CA GLU A 452 16.30 -7.68 -26.29
C GLU A 452 15.35 -8.81 -26.70
N ASP A 453 14.11 -8.78 -26.21
CA ASP A 453 13.04 -9.73 -26.57
C ASP A 453 11.74 -8.95 -26.89
N PRO A 454 11.44 -8.71 -28.19
CA PRO A 454 10.24 -7.96 -28.60
C PRO A 454 8.91 -8.57 -28.16
N ASP A 455 8.85 -9.86 -27.84
CA ASP A 455 7.65 -10.51 -27.31
C ASP A 455 7.28 -9.97 -25.93
N LEU A 456 8.23 -9.49 -25.16
CA LEU A 456 8.01 -8.85 -23.85
C LEU A 456 7.25 -7.51 -23.98
N GLY A 457 7.21 -6.89 -25.15
CA GLY A 457 6.41 -5.70 -25.43
C GLY A 457 4.92 -5.98 -25.66
N ARG A 458 4.52 -7.25 -25.75
CA ARG A 458 3.12 -7.64 -25.89
C ARG A 458 2.39 -7.59 -24.55
N PRO A 459 1.07 -7.33 -24.57
CA PRO A 459 0.22 -7.52 -23.39
C PRO A 459 0.25 -8.96 -22.90
N ILE A 460 0.04 -9.16 -21.61
CA ILE A 460 -0.20 -10.50 -21.07
C ILE A 460 -1.66 -10.89 -21.32
N GLU A 461 -1.90 -12.12 -21.70
CA GLU A 461 -3.26 -12.65 -21.90
C GLU A 461 -4.05 -12.65 -20.59
N GLY A 462 -5.31 -12.21 -20.64
CA GLY A 462 -6.20 -12.09 -19.50
C GLY A 462 -5.98 -10.85 -18.62
N ALA A 463 -4.98 -10.00 -18.96
CA ALA A 463 -4.74 -8.73 -18.28
C ALA A 463 -4.00 -7.73 -19.20
N GLU A 464 -4.65 -7.35 -20.28
CA GLU A 464 -4.06 -6.63 -21.42
C GLU A 464 -3.57 -5.24 -21.10
N ASP A 465 -3.88 -4.70 -19.93
CA ASP A 465 -3.32 -3.43 -19.46
C ASP A 465 -1.85 -3.54 -19.06
N TYR A 466 -1.35 -4.77 -18.83
CA TYR A 466 0.03 -5.06 -18.41
C TYR A 466 0.85 -5.71 -19.51
N LEU A 467 2.13 -5.33 -19.62
CA LEU A 467 3.08 -5.91 -20.57
C LEU A 467 3.84 -7.09 -19.96
N ARG A 468 4.20 -8.06 -20.79
CA ARG A 468 4.99 -9.24 -20.37
C ARG A 468 6.31 -8.86 -19.72
N ALA A 469 6.96 -7.76 -20.15
CA ALA A 469 8.17 -7.21 -19.54
C ALA A 469 8.02 -6.88 -18.05
N GLU A 470 6.81 -6.49 -17.60
CA GLU A 470 6.58 -6.14 -16.20
C GLU A 470 6.73 -7.34 -15.27
N PHE A 471 6.42 -8.55 -15.74
CA PHE A 471 6.56 -9.80 -14.97
C PHE A 471 8.02 -10.23 -14.84
N VAL A 472 8.78 -10.12 -15.93
CA VAL A 472 10.22 -10.34 -15.92
C VAL A 472 10.92 -9.35 -15.00
N HIS A 473 10.59 -8.05 -15.10
CA HIS A 473 11.15 -7.00 -14.26
C HIS A 473 10.77 -7.18 -12.78
N ALA A 474 9.54 -7.61 -12.49
CA ALA A 474 9.08 -7.86 -11.12
C ALA A 474 9.94 -8.93 -10.42
N ALA A 475 10.27 -10.03 -11.11
CA ALA A 475 11.13 -11.08 -10.58
C ALA A 475 12.62 -10.68 -10.54
N ALA A 476 13.10 -10.01 -11.60
CA ALA A 476 14.51 -9.66 -11.74
C ALA A 476 14.96 -8.46 -10.90
N ALA A 477 14.03 -7.50 -10.61
CA ALA A 477 14.42 -6.22 -10.04
C ALA A 477 13.55 -5.73 -8.87
N GLU A 478 12.35 -6.29 -8.67
CA GLU A 478 11.41 -5.82 -7.65
C GLU A 478 11.19 -6.83 -6.50
N GLY A 479 12.02 -7.87 -6.43
CA GLY A 479 12.02 -8.84 -5.32
C GLY A 479 10.82 -9.77 -5.27
N ALA A 480 10.05 -9.89 -6.36
CA ALA A 480 8.94 -10.83 -6.41
C ALA A 480 9.48 -12.27 -6.50
N ARG A 481 8.99 -13.14 -5.61
CA ARG A 481 9.44 -14.53 -5.49
C ARG A 481 8.34 -15.53 -5.87
N HIS A 482 7.08 -15.13 -5.72
CA HIS A 482 5.91 -15.96 -5.98
C HIS A 482 4.93 -15.27 -6.90
N LEU A 483 4.10 -16.06 -7.57
CA LEU A 483 3.10 -15.56 -8.51
C LEU A 483 2.13 -14.57 -7.83
N VAL A 484 1.74 -14.84 -6.60
CA VAL A 484 0.90 -13.95 -5.79
C VAL A 484 1.53 -12.57 -5.57
N ASP A 485 2.86 -12.45 -5.47
CA ASP A 485 3.54 -11.17 -5.27
C ASP A 485 3.34 -10.26 -6.48
N VAL A 486 3.39 -10.85 -7.69
CA VAL A 486 3.23 -10.10 -8.93
C VAL A 486 1.78 -9.76 -9.20
N LEU A 487 0.88 -10.74 -9.16
CA LEU A 487 -0.52 -10.54 -9.53
C LEU A 487 -1.29 -9.63 -8.56
N THR A 488 -0.82 -9.50 -7.31
CA THR A 488 -1.51 -8.69 -6.29
C THR A 488 -0.82 -7.38 -5.95
N ARG A 489 0.52 -7.28 -6.05
CA ARG A 489 1.30 -6.14 -5.55
C ARG A 489 2.21 -5.48 -6.57
N ARG A 490 2.87 -6.24 -7.46
CA ARG A 490 3.65 -5.61 -8.54
C ARG A 490 2.74 -5.14 -9.68
N THR A 491 1.70 -5.90 -9.98
CA THR A 491 0.51 -5.49 -10.76
C THR A 491 -0.69 -5.37 -9.82
N ARG A 492 -1.87 -5.12 -10.36
CA ARG A 492 -3.14 -5.11 -9.62
C ARG A 492 -4.17 -6.04 -10.26
N ILE A 493 -3.69 -6.99 -11.06
CA ILE A 493 -4.51 -7.91 -11.85
C ILE A 493 -5.54 -8.62 -10.97
N SER A 494 -5.15 -9.03 -9.76
CA SER A 494 -6.06 -9.72 -8.82
C SER A 494 -7.32 -8.94 -8.45
N ILE A 495 -7.37 -7.64 -8.70
CA ILE A 495 -8.54 -6.79 -8.41
C ILE A 495 -9.04 -6.00 -9.63
N GLU A 496 -8.37 -6.09 -10.77
CA GLU A 496 -8.68 -5.34 -11.99
C GLU A 496 -9.22 -6.23 -13.12
N THR A 497 -9.41 -7.53 -12.87
CA THR A 497 -10.00 -8.47 -13.82
C THR A 497 -11.08 -9.32 -13.15
N PHE A 498 -12.14 -9.67 -13.89
CA PHE A 498 -13.23 -10.50 -13.39
C PHE A 498 -12.77 -11.87 -12.93
N ASP A 499 -11.83 -12.48 -13.67
CA ASP A 499 -11.25 -13.78 -13.33
C ASP A 499 -10.21 -13.70 -12.21
N ARG A 500 -9.92 -12.48 -11.69
CA ARG A 500 -8.90 -12.20 -10.66
C ARG A 500 -7.49 -12.58 -11.09
N GLY A 501 -7.22 -12.63 -12.40
CA GLY A 501 -5.92 -12.96 -12.95
C GLY A 501 -5.65 -14.46 -13.10
N VAL A 502 -6.66 -15.31 -13.01
CA VAL A 502 -6.50 -16.77 -13.17
C VAL A 502 -6.03 -17.10 -14.60
N VAL A 503 -6.54 -16.40 -15.62
CA VAL A 503 -6.11 -16.57 -17.03
C VAL A 503 -4.66 -16.08 -17.21
N ALA A 504 -4.27 -14.98 -16.58
CA ALA A 504 -2.91 -14.45 -16.68
C ALA A 504 -1.87 -15.28 -15.90
N ALA A 505 -2.29 -16.05 -14.90
CA ALA A 505 -1.42 -16.78 -13.98
C ALA A 505 -0.43 -17.74 -14.66
N PRO A 506 -0.80 -18.61 -15.61
CA PRO A 506 0.14 -19.51 -16.31
C PRO A 506 1.20 -18.74 -17.09
N HIS A 507 0.82 -17.68 -17.81
CA HIS A 507 1.72 -16.83 -18.58
C HIS A 507 2.69 -16.06 -17.69
N ALA A 508 2.21 -15.54 -16.56
CA ALA A 508 3.03 -14.89 -15.55
C ALA A 508 4.04 -15.87 -14.92
N ALA A 509 3.59 -17.09 -14.59
CA ALA A 509 4.45 -18.13 -14.03
C ALA A 509 5.56 -18.57 -15.00
N GLU A 510 5.28 -18.62 -16.30
CA GLU A 510 6.29 -18.89 -17.32
C GLU A 510 7.37 -17.80 -17.36
N LEU A 511 6.96 -16.52 -17.41
CA LEU A 511 7.87 -15.37 -17.47
C LEU A 511 8.73 -15.25 -16.19
N MET A 512 8.12 -15.37 -15.03
CA MET A 512 8.83 -15.35 -13.74
C MET A 512 9.75 -16.56 -13.60
N GLY A 513 9.28 -17.75 -14.02
CA GLY A 513 10.02 -19.00 -13.92
C GLY A 513 11.33 -18.97 -14.70
N ARG A 514 11.40 -18.26 -15.83
CA ARG A 514 12.66 -18.03 -16.58
C ARG A 514 13.70 -17.27 -15.75
N VAL A 515 13.26 -16.30 -14.95
CA VAL A 515 14.13 -15.48 -14.10
C VAL A 515 14.51 -16.19 -12.81
N LEU A 516 13.54 -16.88 -12.18
CA LEU A 516 13.69 -17.51 -10.87
C LEU A 516 14.22 -18.95 -10.95
N GLY A 517 14.40 -19.48 -12.16
CA GLY A 517 14.87 -20.87 -12.37
C GLY A 517 13.85 -21.93 -11.97
N TRP A 518 12.55 -21.64 -12.07
CA TRP A 518 11.52 -22.59 -11.67
C TRP A 518 11.44 -23.81 -12.60
N THR A 519 11.38 -24.97 -12.02
CA THR A 519 11.05 -26.21 -12.72
C THR A 519 9.60 -26.20 -13.21
N PRO A 520 9.21 -27.04 -14.19
CA PRO A 520 7.82 -27.17 -14.60
C PRO A 520 6.86 -27.42 -13.43
N SER A 521 7.22 -28.32 -12.51
CA SER A 521 6.39 -28.64 -11.35
C SER A 521 6.27 -27.47 -10.35
N GLN A 522 7.29 -26.61 -10.24
CA GLN A 522 7.19 -25.39 -9.43
C GLN A 522 6.23 -24.38 -10.08
N ARG A 523 6.28 -24.19 -11.39
CA ARG A 523 5.34 -23.32 -12.11
C ARG A 523 3.90 -23.80 -11.96
N GLU A 524 3.65 -25.09 -12.08
CA GLU A 524 2.33 -25.69 -11.88
C GLU A 524 1.82 -25.46 -10.45
N ARG A 525 2.66 -25.63 -9.43
CA ARG A 525 2.30 -25.37 -8.05
C ARG A 525 1.95 -23.90 -7.79
N GLU A 526 2.71 -22.97 -8.35
CA GLU A 526 2.45 -21.52 -8.22
C GLU A 526 1.08 -21.15 -8.82
N VAL A 527 0.78 -21.68 -10.01
CA VAL A 527 -0.51 -21.47 -10.71
C VAL A 527 -1.66 -22.07 -9.90
N GLU A 528 -1.50 -23.31 -9.44
CA GLU A 528 -2.55 -23.99 -8.66
C GLU A 528 -2.80 -23.31 -7.32
N ASN A 529 -1.77 -22.92 -6.58
CA ASN A 529 -1.93 -22.18 -5.34
C ASN A 529 -2.65 -20.83 -5.58
N TYR A 530 -2.32 -20.14 -6.66
CA TYR A 530 -2.99 -18.89 -7.00
C TYR A 530 -4.47 -19.11 -7.33
N ARG A 531 -4.80 -20.16 -8.08
CA ARG A 531 -6.17 -20.55 -8.42
C ARG A 531 -6.99 -20.86 -7.14
N LEU A 532 -6.46 -21.70 -6.26
CA LEU A 532 -7.10 -22.07 -4.99
C LEU A 532 -7.32 -20.81 -4.12
N ARG A 533 -6.36 -19.91 -4.08
CA ARG A 533 -6.50 -18.64 -3.38
C ARG A 533 -7.67 -17.81 -3.93
N VAL A 534 -7.80 -17.67 -5.25
CA VAL A 534 -8.90 -16.92 -5.88
C VAL A 534 -10.24 -17.58 -5.57
N GLU A 535 -10.31 -18.91 -5.60
CA GLU A 535 -11.51 -19.67 -5.23
C GLU A 535 -11.91 -19.42 -3.78
N ALA A 536 -10.97 -19.48 -2.84
CA ALA A 536 -11.22 -19.20 -1.44
C ALA A 536 -11.65 -17.73 -1.20
N GLU A 537 -11.06 -16.76 -1.92
CA GLU A 537 -11.50 -15.36 -1.88
C GLU A 537 -12.94 -15.19 -2.37
N ARG A 538 -13.33 -15.88 -3.45
CA ARG A 538 -14.71 -15.86 -3.95
C ARG A 538 -15.68 -16.55 -2.98
N ALA A 539 -15.29 -17.72 -2.46
CA ALA A 539 -16.11 -18.44 -1.50
C ALA A 539 -16.37 -17.62 -0.23
N SER A 540 -15.37 -16.84 0.24
CA SER A 540 -15.52 -15.96 1.40
C SER A 540 -16.54 -14.84 1.15
N GLN A 541 -16.65 -14.33 -0.08
CA GLN A 541 -17.56 -13.24 -0.46
C GLN A 541 -19.02 -13.66 -0.54
N GLU A 542 -19.31 -14.96 -0.54
CA GLU A 542 -20.66 -15.52 -0.47
C GLU A 542 -21.12 -15.77 0.98
N GLN A 543 -20.20 -15.73 1.95
CA GLN A 543 -20.53 -15.95 3.36
C GLN A 543 -21.17 -14.70 3.99
N GLN A 544 -22.14 -14.91 4.89
CA GLN A 544 -22.95 -13.82 5.45
C GLN A 544 -22.24 -13.04 6.57
N ASP A 545 -21.31 -13.65 7.27
CA ASP A 545 -20.60 -13.07 8.40
C ASP A 545 -19.08 -13.21 8.26
N ASP A 546 -18.35 -12.51 9.13
CA ASP A 546 -16.89 -12.44 9.08
C ASP A 546 -16.22 -13.77 9.48
N GLU A 547 -16.82 -14.54 10.39
CA GLU A 547 -16.23 -15.80 10.89
C GLU A 547 -16.28 -16.88 9.80
N THR A 548 -17.43 -17.04 9.15
CA THR A 548 -17.59 -17.99 8.04
C THR A 548 -16.83 -17.55 6.80
N ALA A 549 -16.74 -16.25 6.55
CA ALA A 549 -15.93 -15.71 5.45
C ALA A 549 -14.42 -15.95 5.67
N ASP A 550 -13.93 -15.75 6.89
CA ASP A 550 -12.55 -16.01 7.26
C ASP A 550 -12.21 -17.50 7.13
N ALA A 551 -13.07 -18.38 7.65
CA ALA A 551 -12.90 -19.84 7.52
C ALA A 551 -12.83 -20.29 6.05
N ALA A 552 -13.70 -19.75 5.18
CA ALA A 552 -13.67 -20.02 3.74
C ALA A 552 -12.37 -19.50 3.10
N ARG A 553 -11.91 -18.31 3.50
CA ARG A 553 -10.68 -17.70 2.98
C ARG A 553 -9.42 -18.48 3.35
N LEU A 554 -9.38 -19.04 4.56
CA LEU A 554 -8.28 -19.89 5.06
C LEU A 554 -8.24 -21.29 4.42
N GLY A 555 -9.25 -21.66 3.64
CA GLY A 555 -9.27 -22.93 2.91
C GLY A 555 -8.19 -23.05 1.82
N ALA A 556 -7.57 -21.94 1.39
CA ALA A 556 -6.46 -21.98 0.43
C ALA A 556 -5.10 -22.05 1.15
N PRO A 557 -4.22 -23.00 0.75
CA PRO A 557 -2.88 -23.09 1.32
C PRO A 557 -2.00 -21.90 0.95
N GLU A 558 -1.10 -21.51 1.83
CA GLU A 558 0.00 -20.60 1.52
C GLU A 558 1.03 -21.32 0.65
N VAL A 559 1.61 -20.64 -0.35
CA VAL A 559 2.71 -21.17 -1.17
C VAL A 559 3.93 -21.46 -0.27
N VAL A 560 4.20 -20.54 0.65
CA VAL A 560 5.25 -20.66 1.66
C VAL A 560 4.59 -20.36 3.02
N PRO A 561 4.25 -21.40 3.81
CA PRO A 561 3.62 -21.23 5.12
C PRO A 561 4.53 -20.49 6.09
N ILE A 562 3.98 -19.61 6.88
CA ILE A 562 4.63 -19.03 8.06
C ILE A 562 4.54 -20.03 9.20
N ARG A 563 5.64 -20.21 9.96
CA ARG A 563 5.74 -21.27 10.98
C ARG A 563 5.23 -20.84 12.34
N VAL A 564 5.28 -19.54 12.62
CA VAL A 564 4.75 -18.96 13.86
C VAL A 564 3.48 -18.20 13.54
N SER A 565 2.37 -18.69 14.03
CA SER A 565 1.04 -18.07 13.93
C SER A 565 0.65 -17.41 15.26
#